data_1c40c480edf9e34ce0cc7265f12755a2
#
_entry.id   1c40c480edf9e34ce0cc7265f12755a2
#
_cell.length_a   1.000
_cell.length_b   1.000
_cell.length_c   1.000
_cell.angle_alpha   90.00
_cell.angle_beta   90.00
_cell.angle_gamma   90.00
#
_symmetry.space_group_name_H-M   'P 1'
#
loop_
_entity.id
_entity.type
_entity.pdbx_description
1 polymer ?
#
loop_
_entity_poly.entity_id
_entity_poly.type
_entity_poly.pdbx_seq_one_letter_code
_entity_poly.pdbx_strand_id
1 'polypeptide(L)'
;ADFSEDTYRVLSAVDAAVMLIDAAKGLEPQTLKLFRVCKARGLPIVTVINKWDRVGREPLELVDEIVSEIDLQPTPLYWPVGEAGDFRGLAHVDTEGSIDEYIHFTRTAGGSTIAPEEHYSPDEALAKEGDVWETALEEASLLLEDGAVHDQQLFEQCITSPIIFASAMLNFGVHQILD
;
A
#
# COMPACT_ATOMS: atom_id res chain seq x y z
N ALA A 1 21.57 -7.10 -0.45
CA ALA A 1 21.20 -8.42 0.07
C ALA A 1 21.24 -9.41 -1.07
N ASP A 2 21.77 -10.57 -0.81
CA ASP A 2 21.84 -11.64 -1.79
C ASP A 2 20.59 -12.48 -1.72
N PHE A 3 20.00 -12.80 -2.86
CA PHE A 3 18.94 -13.78 -2.94
C PHE A 3 19.55 -15.17 -3.01
N SER A 4 19.62 -15.81 -1.86
CA SER A 4 20.15 -17.17 -1.74
C SER A 4 19.17 -18.22 -2.25
N GLU A 5 19.66 -19.41 -2.48
CA GLU A 5 18.84 -20.56 -2.82
C GLU A 5 17.77 -20.82 -1.75
N ASP A 6 18.09 -20.59 -0.48
CA ASP A 6 17.15 -20.76 0.63
C ASP A 6 16.00 -19.77 0.54
N THR A 7 16.24 -18.53 0.09
CA THR A 7 15.19 -17.53 -0.15
C THR A 7 14.22 -18.03 -1.22
N TYR A 8 14.71 -18.59 -2.31
CA TYR A 8 13.86 -19.14 -3.37
C TYR A 8 13.04 -20.34 -2.90
N ARG A 9 13.58 -21.17 -2.03
CA ARG A 9 12.84 -22.30 -1.44
C ARG A 9 11.71 -21.82 -0.55
N VAL A 10 11.95 -20.80 0.27
CA VAL A 10 10.91 -20.20 1.13
C VAL A 10 9.79 -19.63 0.28
N LEU A 11 10.10 -18.87 -0.77
CA LEU A 11 9.10 -18.31 -1.68
C LEU A 11 8.27 -19.41 -2.38
N SER A 12 8.86 -20.55 -2.67
CA SER A 12 8.15 -21.68 -3.28
C SER A 12 7.15 -22.36 -2.34
N ALA A 13 7.33 -22.18 -1.03
CA ALA A 13 6.52 -22.84 0.00
C ALA A 13 5.37 -21.99 0.54
N VAL A 14 5.28 -20.69 0.16
CA VAL A 14 4.25 -19.77 0.64
C VAL A 14 3.15 -19.55 -0.40
N ASP A 15 1.95 -19.19 0.06
CA ASP A 15 0.79 -18.97 -0.79
C ASP A 15 0.73 -17.56 -1.39
N ALA A 16 1.33 -16.58 -0.72
CA ALA A 16 1.40 -15.18 -1.17
C ALA A 16 2.63 -14.50 -0.57
N ALA A 17 3.07 -13.43 -1.18
CA ALA A 17 4.19 -12.63 -0.69
C ALA A 17 3.74 -11.21 -0.35
N VAL A 18 4.29 -10.65 0.72
CA VAL A 18 4.16 -9.24 1.06
C VAL A 18 5.46 -8.55 0.68
N MET A 19 5.38 -7.63 -0.28
CA MET A 19 6.53 -6.88 -0.76
C MET A 19 6.55 -5.49 -0.16
N LEU A 20 7.67 -5.15 0.47
CA LEU A 20 7.86 -3.84 1.11
C LEU A 20 8.66 -2.92 0.18
N ILE A 21 8.13 -1.72 -0.06
CA ILE A 21 8.79 -0.68 -0.83
C ILE A 21 9.00 0.53 0.09
N ASP A 22 10.22 1.07 0.09
CA ASP A 22 10.52 2.31 0.80
C ASP A 22 9.91 3.50 0.05
N ALA A 23 9.12 4.34 0.74
CA ALA A 23 8.42 5.47 0.13
C ALA A 23 9.34 6.49 -0.53
N ALA A 24 10.56 6.66 -0.01
CA ALA A 24 11.53 7.60 -0.55
C ALA A 24 12.34 7.01 -1.72
N LYS A 25 12.68 5.73 -1.62
CA LYS A 25 13.57 5.06 -2.59
C LYS A 25 12.82 4.43 -3.76
N GLY A 26 11.54 4.08 -3.58
CA GLY A 26 10.77 3.38 -4.59
C GLY A 26 11.30 1.97 -4.86
N LEU A 27 11.27 1.55 -6.11
CA LEU A 27 11.74 0.23 -6.53
C LEU A 27 13.26 0.18 -6.65
N GLU A 28 13.91 -0.35 -5.63
CA GLU A 28 15.34 -0.62 -5.66
C GLU A 28 15.62 -1.89 -6.47
N PRO A 29 16.86 -2.07 -7.03
CA PRO A 29 17.16 -3.23 -7.88
C PRO A 29 16.86 -4.58 -7.22
N GLN A 30 17.13 -4.72 -5.93
CA GLN A 30 16.86 -5.95 -5.18
C GLN A 30 15.36 -6.21 -5.03
N THR A 31 14.60 -5.16 -4.73
CA THR A 31 13.14 -5.22 -4.62
C THR A 31 12.51 -5.60 -5.95
N LEU A 32 12.95 -4.96 -7.02
CA LEU A 32 12.49 -5.24 -8.37
C LEU A 32 12.76 -6.70 -8.76
N LYS A 33 13.94 -7.21 -8.46
CA LYS A 33 14.32 -8.60 -8.71
C LYS A 33 13.40 -9.56 -7.96
N LEU A 34 13.09 -9.26 -6.70
CA LEU A 34 12.22 -10.11 -5.88
C LEU A 34 10.77 -10.12 -6.40
N PHE A 35 10.25 -8.98 -6.82
CA PHE A 35 8.95 -8.90 -7.48
C PHE A 35 8.89 -9.79 -8.73
N ARG A 36 9.93 -9.71 -9.56
CA ARG A 36 10.01 -10.51 -10.80
C ARG A 36 10.07 -12.01 -10.50
N VAL A 37 10.79 -12.41 -9.45
CA VAL A 37 10.87 -13.81 -9.03
C VAL A 37 9.51 -14.29 -8.55
N CYS A 38 8.82 -13.54 -7.71
CA CYS A 38 7.47 -13.89 -7.23
C CYS A 38 6.50 -14.02 -8.39
N LYS A 39 6.49 -13.06 -9.31
CA LYS A 39 5.62 -13.08 -10.48
C LYS A 39 5.90 -14.28 -11.40
N ALA A 40 7.17 -14.58 -11.65
CA ALA A 40 7.59 -15.71 -12.47
C ALA A 40 7.18 -17.06 -11.87
N ARG A 41 7.10 -17.15 -10.53
CA ARG A 41 6.66 -18.36 -9.82
C ARG A 41 5.14 -18.43 -9.64
N GLY A 42 4.39 -17.44 -10.12
CA GLY A 42 2.95 -17.38 -9.95
C GLY A 42 2.52 -17.12 -8.51
N LEU A 43 3.36 -16.45 -7.73
CA LEU A 43 3.11 -16.14 -6.33
C LEU A 43 2.36 -14.79 -6.24
N PRO A 44 1.11 -14.78 -5.73
CA PRO A 44 0.37 -13.53 -5.54
C PRO A 44 1.12 -12.56 -4.64
N ILE A 45 1.07 -11.27 -4.96
CA ILE A 45 1.85 -10.22 -4.29
C ILE A 45 0.94 -9.17 -3.69
N VAL A 46 1.12 -8.90 -2.38
CA VAL A 46 0.57 -7.71 -1.70
C VAL A 46 1.70 -6.70 -1.59
N THR A 47 1.47 -5.48 -2.04
CA THR A 47 2.46 -4.40 -2.03
C THR A 47 2.21 -3.46 -0.86
N VAL A 48 3.25 -3.23 -0.06
CA VAL A 48 3.20 -2.31 1.08
C VAL A 48 4.24 -1.21 0.87
N ILE A 49 3.78 0.02 0.81
CA ILE A 49 4.66 1.19 0.80
C ILE A 49 4.94 1.56 2.25
N ASN A 50 6.16 1.32 2.70
CA ASN A 50 6.58 1.54 4.07
C ASN A 50 7.30 2.88 4.24
N LYS A 51 7.49 3.28 5.49
CA LYS A 51 8.15 4.53 5.87
C LYS A 51 7.41 5.78 5.41
N TRP A 52 6.09 5.71 5.34
CA TRP A 52 5.23 6.83 4.97
C TRP A 52 5.26 7.98 6.00
N ASP A 53 5.82 7.74 7.18
CA ASP A 53 6.09 8.74 8.21
C ASP A 53 7.20 9.73 7.86
N ARG A 54 7.98 9.43 6.80
CA ARG A 54 9.10 10.25 6.33
C ARG A 54 8.79 10.90 4.99
N VAL A 55 9.49 11.98 4.69
CA VAL A 55 9.40 12.60 3.36
C VAL A 55 9.77 11.57 2.29
N GLY A 56 8.92 11.45 1.28
CA GLY A 56 9.08 10.48 0.21
C GLY A 56 8.41 10.94 -1.07
N ARG A 57 8.27 10.00 -2.00
CA ARG A 57 7.70 10.25 -3.33
C ARG A 57 6.17 10.26 -3.27
N GLU A 58 5.56 10.86 -4.27
CA GLU A 58 4.10 10.91 -4.41
C GLU A 58 3.51 9.49 -4.58
N PRO A 59 2.30 9.20 -4.02
CA PRO A 59 1.70 7.88 -4.11
C PRO A 59 1.49 7.41 -5.55
N LEU A 60 0.98 8.26 -6.41
CA LEU A 60 0.73 7.92 -7.82
C LEU A 60 2.02 7.66 -8.60
N GLU A 61 3.09 8.36 -8.25
CA GLU A 61 4.41 8.14 -8.84
C GLU A 61 4.94 6.74 -8.52
N LEU A 62 4.77 6.28 -7.30
CA LEU A 62 5.14 4.94 -6.87
C LEU A 62 4.31 3.87 -7.58
N VAL A 63 3.02 4.11 -7.74
CA VAL A 63 2.12 3.22 -8.50
C VAL A 63 2.57 3.10 -9.95
N ASP A 64 2.85 4.21 -10.61
CA ASP A 64 3.30 4.25 -12.01
C ASP A 64 4.62 3.48 -12.19
N GLU A 65 5.54 3.59 -11.25
CA GLU A 65 6.81 2.85 -11.27
C GLU A 65 6.58 1.34 -11.21
N ILE A 66 5.66 0.88 -10.36
CA ILE A 66 5.31 -0.54 -10.27
C ILE A 66 4.71 -1.04 -11.58
N VAL A 67 3.80 -0.29 -12.18
CA VAL A 67 3.17 -0.64 -13.45
C VAL A 67 4.22 -0.74 -14.57
N SER A 68 5.08 0.27 -14.69
CA SER A 68 6.05 0.35 -15.77
C SER A 68 7.19 -0.65 -15.65
N GLU A 69 7.67 -0.94 -14.44
CA GLU A 69 8.85 -1.79 -14.22
C GLU A 69 8.52 -3.27 -14.04
N ILE A 70 7.33 -3.60 -13.53
CA ILE A 70 6.98 -4.98 -13.16
C ILE A 70 5.81 -5.52 -13.99
N ASP A 71 5.05 -4.64 -14.64
CA ASP A 71 3.80 -5.00 -15.34
C ASP A 71 2.79 -5.63 -14.36
N LEU A 72 2.64 -5.01 -13.20
CA LEU A 72 1.74 -5.42 -12.13
C LEU A 72 0.88 -4.22 -11.78
N GLN A 73 -0.46 -4.38 -11.84
CA GLN A 73 -1.38 -3.28 -11.56
C GLN A 73 -1.66 -3.18 -10.07
N PRO A 74 -1.20 -2.12 -9.38
CA PRO A 74 -1.60 -1.90 -7.99
C PRO A 74 -3.10 -1.57 -7.88
N THR A 75 -3.76 -2.19 -6.92
CA THR A 75 -5.17 -1.96 -6.60
C THR A 75 -5.27 -1.41 -5.18
N PRO A 76 -5.69 -0.15 -4.99
CA PRO A 76 -5.69 0.45 -3.66
C PRO A 76 -6.71 -0.21 -2.75
N LEU A 77 -6.26 -0.68 -1.58
CA LEU A 77 -7.11 -1.13 -0.49
C LEU A 77 -7.18 -0.06 0.61
N TYR A 78 -6.04 0.55 0.90
CA TYR A 78 -5.92 1.64 1.86
C TYR A 78 -5.06 2.72 1.21
N TRP A 79 -5.68 3.84 0.88
CA TRP A 79 -5.00 4.95 0.24
C TRP A 79 -4.59 6.01 1.26
N PRO A 80 -3.39 6.61 1.16
CA PRO A 80 -2.92 7.54 2.19
C PRO A 80 -3.70 8.85 2.17
N VAL A 81 -4.07 9.32 3.34
CA VAL A 81 -4.58 10.66 3.58
C VAL A 81 -3.44 11.47 4.19
N GLY A 82 -2.95 12.45 3.45
CA GLY A 82 -1.71 13.12 3.71
C GLY A 82 -0.56 12.56 2.89
N GLU A 83 0.44 13.39 2.64
CA GLU A 83 1.64 13.00 1.89
C GLU A 83 2.68 12.34 2.79
N ALA A 84 3.72 11.79 2.18
CA ALA A 84 4.85 11.22 2.92
C ALA A 84 5.49 12.30 3.80
N GLY A 85 5.60 12.02 5.09
CA GLY A 85 6.07 12.96 6.10
C GLY A 85 4.94 13.70 6.82
N ASP A 86 3.75 13.78 6.24
CA ASP A 86 2.54 14.33 6.86
C ASP A 86 1.38 13.32 6.78
N PHE A 87 1.67 12.10 7.17
CA PHE A 87 0.71 11.01 7.13
C PHE A 87 -0.32 11.15 8.26
N ARG A 88 -1.59 11.24 7.90
CA ARG A 88 -2.70 11.46 8.85
C ARG A 88 -3.55 10.22 9.04
N GLY A 89 -3.67 9.39 8.02
CA GLY A 89 -4.48 8.18 8.07
C GLY A 89 -4.65 7.52 6.72
N LEU A 90 -5.62 6.63 6.64
CA LEU A 90 -5.90 5.82 5.46
C LEU A 90 -7.36 5.91 5.05
N ALA A 91 -7.59 6.06 3.75
CA ALA A 91 -8.92 5.91 3.16
C ALA A 91 -9.11 4.46 2.76
N HIS A 92 -10.11 3.79 3.31
CA HIS A 92 -10.42 2.40 2.99
C HIS A 92 -11.23 2.32 1.69
N VAL A 93 -10.81 1.42 0.80
CA VAL A 93 -11.51 1.13 -0.45
C VAL A 93 -12.23 -0.21 -0.29
N ASP A 94 -13.54 -0.22 -0.52
CA ASP A 94 -14.34 -1.44 -0.41
C ASP A 94 -14.18 -2.35 -1.64
N THR A 95 -14.88 -3.49 -1.63
CA THR A 95 -14.80 -4.48 -2.71
C THR A 95 -15.38 -4.01 -4.04
N GLU A 96 -16.16 -2.94 -4.03
CA GLU A 96 -16.76 -2.34 -5.24
C GLU A 96 -15.94 -1.18 -5.80
N GLY A 97 -14.85 -0.82 -5.13
CA GLY A 97 -14.00 0.29 -5.53
C GLY A 97 -14.47 1.64 -5.04
N SER A 98 -15.26 1.67 -3.96
CA SER A 98 -15.73 2.92 -3.34
C SER A 98 -15.00 3.16 -2.02
N ILE A 99 -14.73 4.43 -1.71
CA ILE A 99 -14.13 4.81 -0.43
C ILE A 99 -15.24 4.94 0.60
N ASP A 100 -15.23 4.07 1.61
CA ASP A 100 -16.30 3.92 2.60
C ASP A 100 -15.92 4.38 4.00
N GLU A 101 -14.64 4.59 4.28
CA GLU A 101 -14.19 4.90 5.64
C GLU A 101 -12.86 5.66 5.63
N TYR A 102 -12.66 6.51 6.63
CA TYR A 102 -11.38 7.14 6.95
C TYR A 102 -10.89 6.62 8.31
N ILE A 103 -9.67 6.07 8.33
CA ILE A 103 -9.00 5.63 9.55
C ILE A 103 -7.90 6.64 9.88
N HIS A 104 -8.14 7.44 10.92
CA HIS A 104 -7.19 8.44 11.39
C HIS A 104 -6.25 7.85 12.43
N PHE A 105 -4.95 8.13 12.31
CA PHE A 105 -3.94 7.70 13.26
C PHE A 105 -3.40 8.85 14.07
N THR A 106 -3.33 8.67 15.39
CA THR A 106 -2.63 9.60 16.27
C THR A 106 -1.18 9.16 16.38
N ARG A 107 -0.24 10.09 16.13
CA ARG A 107 1.19 9.79 16.24
C ARG A 107 1.57 9.42 17.66
N THR A 108 2.27 8.30 17.80
CA THR A 108 2.89 7.87 19.06
C THR A 108 4.40 7.77 18.86
N ALA A 109 5.17 8.23 19.84
CA ALA A 109 6.61 8.10 19.81
C ALA A 109 7.01 6.67 20.22
N GLY A 110 7.84 6.02 19.40
CA GLY A 110 8.37 4.69 19.66
C GLY A 110 7.53 3.54 19.11
N GLY A 111 8.18 2.51 18.63
CA GLY A 111 7.57 1.44 17.86
C GLY A 111 6.91 0.31 18.65
N SER A 112 6.71 0.44 19.95
CA SER A 112 6.19 -0.65 20.78
C SER A 112 4.67 -0.64 20.97
N THR A 113 3.99 0.46 20.63
CA THR A 113 2.54 0.62 20.80
C THR A 113 1.90 0.89 19.47
N ILE A 114 0.80 0.17 19.18
CA ILE A 114 -0.01 0.43 17.98
C ILE A 114 -0.57 1.85 18.05
N ALA A 115 -0.48 2.61 16.96
CA ALA A 115 -1.03 3.96 16.90
C ALA A 115 -2.55 3.91 17.14
N PRO A 116 -3.09 4.77 18.02
CA PRO A 116 -4.54 4.84 18.22
C PRO A 116 -5.26 5.17 16.91
N GLU A 117 -6.32 4.45 16.63
CA GLU A 117 -7.13 4.61 15.43
C GLU A 117 -8.48 5.24 15.77
N GLU A 118 -8.91 6.18 14.92
CA GLU A 118 -10.24 6.75 14.98
C GLU A 118 -10.90 6.53 13.62
N HIS A 119 -12.13 6.06 13.61
CA HIS A 119 -12.86 5.71 12.39
C HIS A 119 -13.93 6.76 12.08
N TYR A 120 -13.92 7.26 10.86
CA TYR A 120 -14.83 8.30 10.38
C TYR A 120 -15.49 7.90 9.06
N SER A 121 -16.72 8.39 8.86
CA SER A 121 -17.37 8.31 7.55
C SER A 121 -16.68 9.29 6.57
N PRO A 122 -16.88 9.15 5.24
CA PRO A 122 -16.35 10.10 4.28
C PRO A 122 -16.77 11.55 4.54
N ASP A 123 -18.01 11.79 4.96
CA ASP A 123 -18.48 13.14 5.28
C ASP A 123 -17.76 13.73 6.50
N GLU A 124 -17.58 12.93 7.53
CA GLU A 124 -16.83 13.32 8.73
C GLU A 124 -15.35 13.56 8.39
N ALA A 125 -14.78 12.76 7.50
CA ALA A 125 -13.40 12.90 7.04
C ALA A 125 -13.20 14.23 6.30
N LEU A 126 -14.13 14.60 5.44
CA LEU A 126 -14.08 15.88 4.74
C LEU A 126 -14.11 17.06 5.71
N ALA A 127 -14.98 16.98 6.73
CA ALA A 127 -15.07 18.01 7.75
C ALA A 127 -13.77 18.13 8.58
N LYS A 128 -13.10 17.01 8.84
CA LYS A 128 -11.88 16.95 9.66
C LYS A 128 -10.63 17.35 8.89
N GLU A 129 -10.46 16.86 7.68
CA GLU A 129 -9.22 16.99 6.92
C GLU A 129 -9.30 17.96 5.74
N GLY A 130 -10.50 18.29 5.28
CA GLY A 130 -10.71 19.27 4.21
C GLY A 130 -10.00 18.88 2.91
N ASP A 131 -9.15 19.78 2.39
CA ASP A 131 -8.43 19.60 1.12
C ASP A 131 -7.54 18.35 1.08
N VAL A 132 -7.00 17.96 2.21
CA VAL A 132 -6.15 16.75 2.31
C VAL A 132 -6.97 15.49 2.00
N TRP A 133 -8.21 15.43 2.50
CA TRP A 133 -9.14 14.35 2.18
C TRP A 133 -9.56 14.37 0.71
N GLU A 134 -9.86 15.55 0.18
CA GLU A 134 -10.23 15.69 -1.23
C GLU A 134 -9.10 15.26 -2.16
N THR A 135 -7.86 15.61 -1.85
CA THR A 135 -6.68 15.17 -2.62
C THR A 135 -6.56 13.66 -2.62
N ALA A 136 -6.73 13.02 -1.47
CA ALA A 136 -6.68 11.55 -1.36
C ALA A 136 -7.78 10.90 -2.22
N LEU A 137 -8.99 11.44 -2.21
CA LEU A 137 -10.09 10.96 -3.05
C LEU A 137 -9.78 11.10 -4.54
N GLU A 138 -9.25 12.22 -4.95
CA GLU A 138 -8.88 12.47 -6.35
C GLU A 138 -7.81 11.48 -6.83
N GLU A 139 -6.76 11.29 -6.05
CA GLU A 139 -5.69 10.36 -6.37
C GLU A 139 -6.20 8.91 -6.49
N ALA A 140 -6.95 8.45 -5.50
CA ALA A 140 -7.53 7.11 -5.51
C ALA A 140 -8.51 6.93 -6.67
N SER A 141 -9.32 7.93 -6.96
CA SER A 141 -10.30 7.91 -8.05
C SER A 141 -9.65 7.72 -9.41
N LEU A 142 -8.48 8.31 -9.65
CA LEU A 142 -7.74 8.12 -10.89
C LEU A 142 -7.44 6.64 -11.17
N LEU A 143 -7.09 5.89 -10.14
CA LEU A 143 -6.83 4.45 -10.26
C LEU A 143 -8.13 3.65 -10.37
N LEU A 144 -9.10 3.95 -9.53
CA LEU A 144 -10.36 3.19 -9.44
C LEU A 144 -11.22 3.37 -10.70
N GLU A 145 -11.24 4.57 -11.28
CA GLU A 145 -11.97 4.85 -12.54
C GLU A 145 -11.34 4.12 -13.72
N ASP A 146 -10.04 3.89 -13.70
CA ASP A 146 -9.34 3.08 -14.70
C ASP A 146 -9.49 1.56 -14.46
N GLY A 147 -10.28 1.15 -13.48
CA GLY A 147 -10.56 -0.25 -13.19
C GLY A 147 -9.58 -0.93 -12.25
N ALA A 148 -8.72 -0.18 -11.56
CA ALA A 148 -7.79 -0.72 -10.58
C ALA A 148 -8.49 -1.08 -9.26
N VAL A 149 -9.52 -1.91 -9.34
CA VAL A 149 -10.29 -2.41 -8.21
C VAL A 149 -9.81 -3.81 -7.86
N HIS A 150 -9.70 -4.13 -6.57
CA HIS A 150 -9.25 -5.44 -6.15
C HIS A 150 -10.17 -6.53 -6.70
N ASP A 151 -9.55 -7.52 -7.35
CA ASP A 151 -10.20 -8.72 -7.85
C ASP A 151 -9.36 -9.92 -7.39
N GLN A 152 -9.98 -10.82 -6.64
CA GLN A 152 -9.28 -11.96 -6.04
C GLN A 152 -8.65 -12.86 -7.11
N GLN A 153 -9.35 -13.10 -8.20
CA GLN A 153 -8.86 -13.94 -9.29
C GLN A 153 -7.63 -13.33 -9.98
N LEU A 154 -7.68 -12.03 -10.28
CA LEU A 154 -6.55 -11.31 -10.88
C LEU A 154 -5.36 -11.22 -9.94
N PHE A 155 -5.61 -11.09 -8.66
CA PHE A 155 -4.57 -11.16 -7.62
C PHE A 155 -3.87 -12.52 -7.62
N GLU A 156 -4.63 -13.60 -7.64
CA GLU A 156 -4.11 -14.97 -7.67
C GLU A 156 -3.35 -15.27 -8.97
N GLN A 157 -3.69 -14.62 -10.06
CA GLN A 157 -3.02 -14.72 -11.36
C GLN A 157 -1.79 -13.80 -11.49
N CYS A 158 -1.43 -13.07 -10.45
CA CYS A 158 -0.31 -12.12 -10.46
C CYS A 158 -0.47 -10.99 -11.51
N ILE A 159 -1.70 -10.60 -11.80
CA ILE A 159 -2.01 -9.48 -12.70
C ILE A 159 -2.16 -8.19 -11.91
N THR A 160 -2.78 -8.26 -10.73
CA THR A 160 -2.95 -7.13 -9.81
C THR A 160 -2.27 -7.38 -8.48
N SER A 161 -1.97 -6.31 -7.75
CA SER A 161 -1.40 -6.36 -6.41
C SER A 161 -2.10 -5.36 -5.50
N PRO A 162 -2.80 -5.81 -4.46
CA PRO A 162 -3.34 -4.88 -3.47
C PRO A 162 -2.23 -4.02 -2.88
N ILE A 163 -2.45 -2.71 -2.80
CA ILE A 163 -1.46 -1.77 -2.28
C ILE A 163 -1.94 -1.10 -0.99
N ILE A 164 -1.05 -1.02 -0.01
CA ILE A 164 -1.29 -0.44 1.31
C ILE A 164 -0.11 0.49 1.63
N PHE A 165 -0.41 1.62 2.26
CA PHE A 165 0.60 2.57 2.75
C PHE A 165 0.71 2.46 4.26
N ALA A 166 1.92 2.41 4.79
CA ALA A 166 2.15 2.15 6.21
C ALA A 166 3.41 2.83 6.74
N SER A 167 3.53 2.87 8.06
CA SER A 167 4.77 3.16 8.77
C SER A 167 4.94 2.14 9.90
N ALA A 168 5.82 1.18 9.70
CA ALA A 168 6.10 0.18 10.73
C ALA A 168 6.77 0.80 11.97
N MET A 169 7.59 1.85 11.77
CA MET A 169 8.30 2.52 12.87
C MET A 169 7.36 3.27 13.81
N LEU A 170 6.30 3.87 13.28
CA LEU A 170 5.28 4.60 14.05
C LEU A 170 3.99 3.80 14.22
N ASN A 171 3.99 2.54 13.76
CA ASN A 171 2.83 1.63 13.78
C ASN A 171 1.59 2.14 13.04
N PHE A 172 1.79 2.96 12.00
CA PHE A 172 0.71 3.35 11.10
C PHE A 172 0.47 2.23 10.07
N GLY A 173 -0.77 1.84 9.91
CA GLY A 173 -1.17 0.89 8.88
C GLY A 173 -0.72 -0.56 9.08
N VAL A 174 0.02 -0.87 10.14
CA VAL A 174 0.53 -2.23 10.40
C VAL A 174 -0.61 -3.21 10.62
N HIS A 175 -1.65 -2.79 11.34
CA HIS A 175 -2.84 -3.59 11.60
C HIS A 175 -3.56 -3.97 10.30
N GLN A 176 -3.64 -3.04 9.36
CA GLN A 176 -4.31 -3.24 8.06
C GLN A 176 -3.54 -4.23 7.17
N ILE A 177 -2.24 -4.39 7.36
CA ILE A 177 -1.44 -5.37 6.62
C ILE A 177 -1.80 -6.80 7.05
N LEU A 178 -2.16 -6.97 8.32
CA LEU A 178 -2.43 -8.28 8.92
C LEU A 178 -3.87 -8.77 8.66
N ASP A 179 -4.76 -7.88 8.33
CA ASP A 179 -6.16 -8.17 8.02
C ASP A 179 -6.33 -8.36 6.50
#